data_76fc38034ff85bd48e480527e1d538de
#
_entry.id   76fc38034ff85bd48e480527e1d538de
#
_cell.length_a   1.000
_cell.length_b   1.000
_cell.length_c   1.000
_cell.angle_alpha   90.00
_cell.angle_beta   90.00
_cell.angle_gamma   90.00
#
_symmetry.space_group_name_H-M   'P 1'
#
loop_
_entity.id
_entity.type
_entity.pdbx_description
1 polymer ?
#
loop_
_entity_poly.entity_id
_entity_poly.type
_entity_poly.pdbx_seq_one_letter_code
_entity_poly.pdbx_strand_id
1 'polypeptide(L)'
;MMVSFGQSSGPVTSFDPARLAAGGSLFYTRPGLGNYIATREDLELSAQRLFNMVGSGKVAINVNQTYPLVQTQQAQRDLEGRKTTGSTVLLP
;
A
#
# COMPACT_ATOMS: atom_id res chain seq x y z
N MET A 1 -13.13 -11.82 -8.06
CA MET A 1 -12.87 -10.38 -8.31
C MET A 1 -11.37 -10.16 -8.30
N MET A 2 -10.84 -9.37 -9.24
CA MET A 2 -9.44 -8.94 -9.27
C MET A 2 -9.35 -7.48 -8.82
N VAL A 3 -8.45 -7.18 -7.88
CA VAL A 3 -8.24 -5.84 -7.37
C VAL A 3 -6.83 -5.38 -7.75
N SER A 4 -6.70 -4.36 -8.57
CA SER A 4 -5.42 -3.74 -8.93
C SER A 4 -5.12 -2.57 -8.00
N PHE A 5 -4.35 -2.80 -6.95
CA PHE A 5 -4.10 -1.81 -5.90
C PHE A 5 -2.73 -1.09 -6.02
N GLY A 6 -1.97 -1.39 -7.06
CA GLY A 6 -0.65 -0.77 -7.28
C GLY A 6 -0.16 -0.93 -8.71
N GLN A 7 0.92 -0.20 -9.02
CA GLN A 7 1.56 -0.20 -10.34
C GLN A 7 3.07 0.06 -10.26
N SER A 8 3.75 -0.51 -9.25
CA SER A 8 5.20 -0.29 -9.03
C SER A 8 6.08 -0.69 -10.22
N SER A 9 5.61 -1.61 -11.06
CA SER A 9 6.28 -2.01 -12.31
C SER A 9 5.82 -1.23 -13.55
N GLY A 10 5.06 -0.16 -13.34
CA GLY A 10 4.48 0.66 -14.42
C GLY A 10 2.97 0.47 -14.58
N PRO A 11 2.31 1.34 -15.35
CA PRO A 11 0.88 1.28 -15.56
C PRO A 11 0.47 0.08 -16.42
N VAL A 12 -0.75 -0.40 -16.22
CA VAL A 12 -1.39 -1.33 -17.14
C VAL A 12 -1.78 -0.53 -18.41
N THR A 13 -1.04 -0.74 -19.50
CA THR A 13 -1.18 0.05 -20.73
C THR A 13 -2.31 -0.41 -21.63
N SER A 14 -2.73 -1.68 -21.51
CA SER A 14 -3.88 -2.21 -22.26
C SER A 14 -4.63 -3.23 -21.42
N PHE A 15 -5.94 -3.17 -21.52
CA PHE A 15 -6.84 -4.10 -20.85
C PHE A 15 -8.05 -4.35 -21.77
N ASP A 16 -8.27 -5.61 -22.13
CA ASP A 16 -9.43 -6.02 -22.92
C ASP A 16 -10.54 -6.51 -21.99
N PRO A 17 -11.67 -5.77 -21.86
CA PRO A 17 -12.80 -6.18 -21.04
C PRO A 17 -13.42 -7.51 -21.44
N ALA A 18 -13.30 -7.92 -22.72
CA ALA A 18 -13.84 -9.21 -23.18
C ALA A 18 -13.23 -10.41 -22.44
N ARG A 19 -12.00 -10.26 -21.94
CA ARG A 19 -11.34 -11.27 -21.10
C ARG A 19 -12.07 -11.54 -19.78
N LEU A 20 -12.78 -10.56 -19.25
CA LEU A 20 -13.57 -10.74 -18.03
C LEU A 20 -14.77 -11.67 -18.31
N ALA A 21 -15.44 -11.46 -19.44
CA ALA A 21 -16.55 -12.33 -19.86
C ALA A 21 -16.06 -13.76 -20.14
N ALA A 22 -15.00 -13.91 -20.94
CA ALA A 22 -14.40 -15.20 -21.28
C ALA A 22 -13.88 -15.97 -20.06
N GLY A 23 -13.42 -15.25 -19.02
CA GLY A 23 -12.95 -15.84 -17.76
C GLY A 23 -14.05 -16.22 -16.78
N GLY A 24 -15.33 -16.11 -17.16
CA GLY A 24 -16.49 -16.45 -16.33
C GLY A 24 -17.11 -15.26 -15.60
N SER A 25 -17.34 -14.17 -16.33
CA SER A 25 -17.97 -12.94 -15.79
C SER A 25 -17.23 -12.35 -14.59
N LEU A 26 -15.93 -12.19 -14.72
CA LEU A 26 -15.05 -11.69 -13.68
C LEU A 26 -15.27 -10.18 -13.44
N PHE A 27 -14.97 -9.77 -12.22
CA PHE A 27 -14.95 -8.36 -11.83
C PHE A 27 -13.50 -7.86 -11.75
N TYR A 28 -13.27 -6.65 -12.23
CA TYR A 28 -12.00 -5.93 -12.07
C TYR A 28 -12.26 -4.57 -11.43
N THR A 29 -11.48 -4.20 -10.46
CA THR A 29 -11.54 -2.87 -9.84
C THR A 29 -10.14 -2.34 -9.54
N ARG A 30 -10.01 -1.01 -9.58
CA ARG A 30 -8.79 -0.30 -9.19
C ARG A 30 -9.14 0.78 -8.17
N PRO A 31 -9.09 0.45 -6.86
CA PRO A 31 -9.36 1.41 -5.81
C PRO A 31 -8.22 2.41 -5.67
N GLY A 32 -8.56 3.66 -5.38
CA GLY A 32 -7.63 4.70 -4.97
C GLY A 32 -7.92 5.11 -3.53
N LEU A 33 -6.94 5.10 -2.65
CA LEU A 33 -7.11 5.44 -1.23
C LEU A 33 -7.81 6.80 -1.06
N GLY A 34 -7.45 7.81 -1.88
CA GLY A 34 -8.03 9.14 -1.82
C GLY A 34 -9.56 9.18 -1.93
N ASN A 35 -10.17 8.20 -2.63
CA ASN A 35 -11.63 8.13 -2.74
C ASN A 35 -12.29 7.64 -1.43
N TYR A 36 -11.57 6.87 -0.63
CA TYR A 36 -12.05 6.30 0.64
C TYR A 36 -11.78 7.18 1.85
N ILE A 37 -10.93 8.20 1.71
CA ILE A 37 -10.56 9.14 2.76
C ILE A 37 -10.76 10.59 2.29
N ALA A 38 -11.74 10.82 1.41
CA ALA A 38 -11.97 12.12 0.76
C ALA A 38 -12.42 13.20 1.74
N THR A 39 -13.15 12.81 2.79
CA THR A 39 -13.55 13.72 3.85
C THR A 39 -12.65 13.55 5.08
N ARG A 40 -12.63 14.57 5.94
CA ARG A 40 -11.92 14.50 7.22
C ARG A 40 -12.46 13.37 8.10
N GLU A 41 -13.78 13.19 8.10
CA GLU A 41 -14.45 12.12 8.86
C GLU A 41 -14.03 10.73 8.38
N ASP A 42 -14.02 10.49 7.07
CA ASP A 42 -13.59 9.20 6.50
C ASP A 42 -12.12 8.90 6.84
N LEU A 43 -11.25 9.92 6.77
CA LEU A 43 -9.85 9.79 7.13
C LEU A 43 -9.69 9.39 8.61
N GLU A 44 -10.37 10.11 9.51
CA GLU A 44 -10.29 9.84 10.95
C GLU A 44 -10.84 8.46 11.30
N LEU A 45 -11.97 8.08 10.71
CA LEU A 45 -12.56 6.75 10.92
C LEU A 45 -11.63 5.63 10.42
N SER A 46 -11.04 5.81 9.25
CA SER A 46 -10.09 4.84 8.67
C SER A 46 -8.84 4.71 9.54
N ALA A 47 -8.25 5.83 9.95
CA ALA A 47 -7.08 5.87 10.83
C ALA A 47 -7.37 5.22 12.19
N GLN A 48 -8.52 5.54 12.80
CA GLN A 48 -8.91 4.96 14.08
C GLN A 48 -9.06 3.43 14.02
N ARG A 49 -9.65 2.92 12.93
CA ARG A 49 -9.76 1.47 12.71
C ARG A 49 -8.39 0.81 12.63
N LEU A 50 -7.46 1.40 11.88
CA LEU A 50 -6.09 0.89 11.78
C LEU A 50 -5.38 0.91 13.14
N PHE A 51 -5.44 2.01 13.87
CA PHE A 51 -4.79 2.14 15.18
C PHE A 51 -5.36 1.16 16.20
N ASN A 52 -6.67 0.92 16.18
CA ASN A 52 -7.29 -0.08 17.03
C ASN A 52 -6.80 -1.50 16.71
N MET A 53 -6.62 -1.83 15.43
CA MET A 53 -6.11 -3.14 15.00
C MET A 53 -4.66 -3.34 15.42
N VAL A 54 -3.82 -2.32 15.26
CA VAL A 54 -2.41 -2.36 15.69
C VAL A 54 -2.32 -2.38 17.21
N GLY A 55 -3.04 -1.50 17.90
CA GLY A 55 -3.03 -1.40 19.36
C GLY A 55 -3.56 -2.65 20.08
N SER A 56 -4.49 -3.38 19.44
CA SER A 56 -4.97 -4.67 19.95
C SER A 56 -4.07 -5.86 19.66
N GLY A 57 -2.96 -5.67 18.94
CA GLY A 57 -2.03 -6.73 18.55
C GLY A 57 -2.54 -7.64 17.43
N LYS A 58 -3.73 -7.35 16.84
CA LYS A 58 -4.26 -8.13 15.71
C LYS A 58 -3.49 -7.93 14.42
N VAL A 59 -2.81 -6.80 14.30
CA VAL A 59 -1.89 -6.47 13.20
C VAL A 59 -0.54 -6.12 13.80
N ALA A 60 0.49 -6.89 13.47
CA ALA A 60 1.86 -6.63 13.84
C ALA A 60 2.55 -5.83 12.73
N ILE A 61 3.19 -4.71 13.10
CA ILE A 61 4.02 -3.92 12.19
C ILE A 61 5.48 -4.30 12.46
N ASN A 62 6.10 -4.96 11.48
CA ASN A 62 7.50 -5.34 11.57
C ASN A 62 8.38 -4.16 11.12
N VAL A 63 9.00 -3.46 12.06
CA VAL A 63 10.03 -2.45 11.79
C VAL A 63 11.38 -3.17 11.81
N ASN A 64 11.90 -3.52 10.64
CA ASN A 64 13.09 -4.36 10.53
C ASN A 64 14.38 -3.54 10.40
N GLN A 65 14.29 -2.27 10.01
CA GLN A 65 15.43 -1.37 9.92
C GLN A 65 15.03 0.08 10.20
N THR A 66 15.99 0.80 10.76
CA THR A 66 15.88 2.23 11.02
C THR A 66 17.09 2.97 10.45
N TYR A 67 16.89 4.20 9.98
CA TYR A 67 17.95 5.09 9.52
C TYR A 67 17.80 6.46 10.18
N PRO A 68 18.87 7.16 10.49
CA PRO A 68 18.79 8.59 10.79
C PRO A 68 18.16 9.35 9.61
N LEU A 69 17.37 10.38 9.88
CA LEU A 69 16.69 11.16 8.83
C LEU A 69 17.67 11.70 7.78
N VAL A 70 18.87 12.09 8.19
CA VAL A 70 19.95 12.55 7.29
C VAL A 70 20.41 11.49 6.28
N GLN A 71 20.11 10.21 6.53
CA GLN A 71 20.44 9.08 5.65
C GLN A 71 19.26 8.64 4.76
N THR A 72 18.27 9.48 4.57
CA THR A 72 17.09 9.17 3.73
C THR A 72 17.49 8.66 2.34
N GLN A 73 18.51 9.24 1.71
CA GLN A 73 19.00 8.76 0.41
C GLN A 73 19.47 7.31 0.45
N GLN A 74 20.17 6.91 1.52
CA GLN A 74 20.63 5.53 1.66
C GLN A 74 19.45 4.58 1.90
N ALA A 75 18.51 4.97 2.74
CA ALA A 75 17.28 4.19 2.98
C ALA A 75 16.50 3.93 1.68
N GLN A 76 16.37 4.94 0.80
CA GLN A 76 15.72 4.80 -0.49
C GLN A 76 16.49 3.86 -1.44
N ARG A 77 17.82 4.00 -1.52
CA ARG A 77 18.65 3.09 -2.35
C ARG A 77 18.55 1.64 -1.89
N ASP A 78 18.49 1.41 -0.57
CA ASP A 78 18.39 0.06 -0.02
C ASP A 78 16.99 -0.53 -0.25
N LEU A 79 15.94 0.29 -0.19
CA LEU A 79 14.58 -0.10 -0.57
C LEU A 79 14.49 -0.49 -2.06
N GLU A 80 14.98 0.37 -2.95
CA GLU A 80 15.01 0.13 -4.40
C GLU A 80 15.88 -1.09 -4.75
N GLY A 81 17.00 -1.26 -4.04
CA GLY A 81 17.90 -2.40 -4.15
C GLY A 81 17.37 -3.71 -3.54
N ARG A 82 16.14 -3.70 -2.98
CA ARG A 82 15.49 -4.86 -2.31
C ARG A 82 16.32 -5.44 -1.16
N LYS A 83 17.08 -4.59 -0.46
CA LYS A 83 17.89 -4.99 0.71
C LYS A 83 17.12 -4.91 2.02
N THR A 84 15.92 -4.30 2.00
CA THR A 84 15.08 -4.08 3.18
C THR A 84 13.88 -5.03 3.18
N THR A 85 13.39 -5.34 4.37
CA THR A 85 12.15 -6.12 4.58
C THR A 85 11.30 -5.43 5.64
N GLY A 86 9.97 -5.68 5.64
CA GLY A 86 9.06 -5.02 6.57
C GLY A 86 9.03 -3.50 6.37
N SER A 87 8.85 -2.76 7.44
CA SER A 87 8.80 -1.30 7.42
C SER A 87 10.18 -0.69 7.73
N THR A 88 10.53 0.33 6.97
CA THR A 88 11.70 1.19 7.24
C THR A 88 11.25 2.46 7.96
N VAL A 89 11.89 2.81 9.07
CA VAL A 89 11.60 4.03 9.83
C VAL A 89 12.79 4.98 9.75
N LEU A 90 12.51 6.25 9.46
CA LEU A 90 13.50 7.33 9.54
C LEU A 90 13.37 8.02 10.90
N LEU A 91 14.48 8.14 11.60
CA LEU A 91 14.54 8.78 12.92
C LEU A 91 15.06 10.21 12.78
N PRO A 92 14.38 11.22 13.35
CA PRO A 92 14.82 12.61 13.36
C PRO A 92 16.16 12.81 14.02
#